data_5f8c680a56d43179afb1e3ea7266b58b
#
_entry.id   5f8c680a56d43179afb1e3ea7266b58b
#
_cell.length_a   1.000
_cell.length_b   1.000
_cell.length_c   1.000
_cell.angle_alpha   90.00
_cell.angle_beta   90.00
_cell.angle_gamma   90.00
#
_symmetry.space_group_name_H-M   'P 1'
#
loop_
_entity.id
_entity.type
_entity.pdbx_description
1 polymer ?
#
loop_
_entity_poly.entity_id
_entity_poly.type
_entity_poly.pdbx_seq_one_letter_code
_entity_poly.pdbx_strand_id
1 'polypeptide(L)'
;MDSALITHWVLTWVAIGLIVLRLLLRKLRGQFILGDYFAMGAMLCAFIRLALVHVILIWGTNNMSNTSRRTHHFTLEEIRRREIASKFVLTDRVFYTSYLWLQKLVLLDAYRRLITHLRWEKATMISYVGIFATTYITVQIVTFTECNPFNHYWMVLPDPGTCCQAQLQLIVLGVFNVITDLMLIALPIPILVLVKRSTVEKIQLAALFAVGFFIVVVTIARLPQNAKNSTEQVNRTAWTSIELLAAAIVANAPVLYGLLEGRRERSKNALSGAGSAKLSQVLQRGPSNDPESELLQGTRHSKRGSAFGPKISCRNYLGIDGESSQSLTRSLEN
;
A
#
# COMPACT_ATOMS: atom_id res chain seq x y z
N MET A 1 -14.40 -27.01 -3.02
CA MET A 1 -13.20 -26.94 -2.18
C MET A 1 -12.02 -26.43 -2.99
N ASP A 2 -11.82 -26.94 -4.19
CA ASP A 2 -10.69 -26.59 -5.05
C ASP A 2 -10.66 -25.11 -5.47
N SER A 3 -11.83 -24.52 -5.79
CA SER A 3 -11.93 -23.12 -6.17
C SER A 3 -11.47 -22.14 -5.08
N ALA A 4 -11.81 -22.39 -3.81
CA ALA A 4 -11.39 -21.53 -2.70
C ALA A 4 -9.90 -21.67 -2.41
N LEU A 5 -9.36 -22.88 -2.55
CA LEU A 5 -7.92 -23.13 -2.39
C LEU A 5 -7.15 -22.40 -3.48
N ILE A 6 -7.57 -22.51 -4.74
CA ILE A 6 -6.95 -21.80 -5.86
C ILE A 6 -7.03 -20.28 -5.64
N THR A 7 -8.21 -19.77 -5.28
CA THR A 7 -8.40 -18.34 -5.00
C THR A 7 -7.46 -17.85 -3.90
N HIS A 8 -7.36 -18.61 -2.78
CA HIS A 8 -6.44 -18.27 -1.70
C HIS A 8 -4.98 -18.20 -2.17
N TRP A 9 -4.53 -19.21 -2.91
CA TRP A 9 -3.16 -19.24 -3.43
C TRP A 9 -2.88 -18.09 -4.38
N VAL A 10 -3.73 -17.88 -5.38
CA VAL A 10 -3.56 -16.82 -6.39
C VAL A 10 -3.51 -15.44 -5.72
N LEU A 11 -4.49 -15.11 -4.87
CA LEU A 11 -4.57 -13.80 -4.24
C LEU A 11 -3.38 -13.56 -3.28
N THR A 12 -2.95 -14.59 -2.54
CA THR A 12 -1.81 -14.47 -1.63
C THR A 12 -0.50 -14.30 -2.39
N TRP A 13 -0.28 -15.04 -3.49
CA TRP A 13 0.91 -14.87 -4.32
C TRP A 13 0.96 -13.50 -5.00
N VAL A 14 -0.17 -12.96 -5.45
CA VAL A 14 -0.24 -11.60 -6.00
C VAL A 14 0.12 -10.58 -4.93
N ALA A 15 -0.39 -10.74 -3.71
CA ALA A 15 -0.05 -9.85 -2.58
C ALA A 15 1.45 -9.90 -2.23
N ILE A 16 2.03 -11.11 -2.15
CA ILE A 16 3.47 -11.31 -1.93
C ILE A 16 4.28 -10.68 -3.07
N GLY A 17 3.86 -10.87 -4.32
CA GLY A 17 4.50 -10.30 -5.50
C GLY A 17 4.55 -8.77 -5.46
N LEU A 18 3.48 -8.10 -5.01
CA LEU A 18 3.45 -6.65 -4.81
C LEU A 18 4.46 -6.18 -3.75
N ILE A 19 4.56 -6.91 -2.63
CA ILE A 19 5.51 -6.59 -1.56
C ILE A 19 6.95 -6.81 -2.05
N VAL A 20 7.22 -7.92 -2.72
CA VAL A 20 8.55 -8.22 -3.31
C VAL A 20 8.93 -7.15 -4.33
N LEU A 21 8.02 -6.78 -5.24
CA LEU A 21 8.26 -5.71 -6.21
C LEU A 21 8.64 -4.39 -5.52
N ARG A 22 7.91 -4.01 -4.46
CA ARG A 22 8.26 -2.85 -3.65
C ARG A 22 9.67 -2.94 -3.08
N LEU A 23 10.00 -4.07 -2.41
CA LEU A 23 11.30 -4.28 -1.76
C LEU A 23 12.45 -4.27 -2.78
N LEU A 24 12.27 -4.91 -3.94
CA LEU A 24 13.26 -4.91 -5.02
C LEU A 24 13.50 -3.50 -5.56
N LEU A 25 12.44 -2.74 -5.86
CA LEU A 25 12.56 -1.38 -6.36
C LEU A 25 13.25 -0.46 -5.34
N ARG A 26 13.00 -0.64 -4.05
CA ARG A 26 13.67 0.07 -2.95
C ARG A 26 15.13 -0.30 -2.83
N LYS A 27 15.46 -1.59 -2.88
CA LYS A 27 16.82 -2.09 -2.84
C LYS A 27 17.67 -1.54 -4.00
N LEU A 28 17.12 -1.56 -5.21
CA LEU A 28 17.79 -1.02 -6.39
C LEU A 28 18.09 0.49 -6.30
N ARG A 29 17.35 1.22 -5.46
CA ARG A 29 17.58 2.66 -5.21
C ARG A 29 18.44 2.94 -3.97
N GLY A 30 18.85 1.92 -3.23
CA GLY A 30 19.62 2.08 -1.98
C GLY A 30 18.88 2.82 -0.86
N GLN A 31 17.54 2.84 -0.88
CA GLN A 31 16.71 3.62 0.05
C GLN A 31 15.83 2.71 0.92
N PHE A 32 16.45 1.90 1.77
CA PHE A 32 15.70 1.12 2.77
C PHE A 32 15.21 2.01 3.91
N ILE A 33 13.95 1.79 4.33
CA ILE A 33 13.27 2.58 5.35
C ILE A 33 12.57 1.64 6.33
N LEU A 34 12.16 2.19 7.47
CA LEU A 34 11.42 1.45 8.51
C LEU A 34 10.19 0.70 7.96
N GLY A 35 9.43 1.33 7.06
CA GLY A 35 8.29 0.70 6.41
C GLY A 35 8.63 -0.55 5.57
N ASP A 36 9.87 -0.69 5.12
CA ASP A 36 10.29 -1.87 4.35
C ASP A 36 10.53 -3.08 5.27
N TYR A 37 10.96 -2.86 6.52
CA TYR A 37 11.03 -3.92 7.54
C TYR A 37 9.64 -4.41 7.93
N PHE A 38 8.67 -3.51 8.08
CA PHE A 38 7.27 -3.89 8.30
C PHE A 38 6.70 -4.68 7.11
N ALA A 39 7.04 -4.29 5.88
CA ALA A 39 6.63 -5.03 4.69
C ALA A 39 7.25 -6.44 4.63
N MET A 40 8.50 -6.62 5.05
CA MET A 40 9.12 -7.95 5.18
C MET A 40 8.41 -8.79 6.24
N GLY A 41 8.06 -8.20 7.40
CA GLY A 41 7.26 -8.87 8.43
C GLY A 41 5.88 -9.31 7.92
N ALA A 42 5.20 -8.45 7.16
CA ALA A 42 3.92 -8.78 6.53
C ALA A 42 4.06 -9.91 5.49
N MET A 43 5.12 -9.90 4.70
CA MET A 43 5.43 -10.97 3.75
C MET A 43 5.63 -12.31 4.46
N LEU A 44 6.38 -12.33 5.57
CA LEU A 44 6.56 -13.53 6.40
C LEU A 44 5.22 -14.05 6.93
N CYS A 45 4.35 -13.17 7.46
CA CYS A 45 3.01 -13.54 7.90
C CYS A 45 2.17 -14.15 6.76
N ALA A 46 2.27 -13.58 5.53
CA ALA A 46 1.56 -14.10 4.37
C ALA A 46 2.03 -15.52 3.97
N PHE A 47 3.34 -15.80 4.02
CA PHE A 47 3.88 -17.14 3.77
C PHE A 47 3.43 -18.16 4.81
N ILE A 48 3.49 -17.80 6.10
CA ILE A 48 3.00 -18.69 7.17
C ILE A 48 1.52 -18.99 6.97
N ARG A 49 0.72 -17.96 6.68
CA ARG A 49 -0.71 -18.12 6.37
C ARG A 49 -0.97 -19.03 5.18
N LEU A 50 -0.18 -18.89 4.12
CA LEU A 50 -0.33 -19.73 2.92
C LEU A 50 -0.24 -21.21 3.27
N ALA A 51 0.72 -21.59 4.12
CA ALA A 51 0.88 -22.97 4.58
C ALA A 51 -0.24 -23.41 5.53
N LEU A 52 -0.60 -22.58 6.51
CA LEU A 52 -1.63 -22.92 7.50
C LEU A 52 -3.00 -23.10 6.85
N VAL A 53 -3.43 -22.16 6.00
CA VAL A 53 -4.73 -22.20 5.33
C VAL A 53 -4.84 -23.38 4.35
N HIS A 54 -3.72 -23.76 3.70
CA HIS A 54 -3.68 -24.94 2.86
C HIS A 54 -4.06 -26.20 3.64
N VAL A 55 -3.44 -26.41 4.81
CA VAL A 55 -3.77 -27.56 5.67
C VAL A 55 -5.19 -27.48 6.24
N ILE A 56 -5.63 -26.30 6.66
CA ILE A 56 -6.98 -26.05 7.21
C ILE A 56 -8.05 -26.42 6.18
N LEU A 57 -7.89 -26.08 4.91
CA LEU A 57 -8.85 -26.36 3.86
C LEU A 57 -8.89 -27.85 3.48
N ILE A 58 -7.76 -28.56 3.54
CA ILE A 58 -7.69 -30.00 3.20
C ILE A 58 -8.23 -30.86 4.35
N TRP A 59 -7.82 -30.59 5.59
CA TRP A 59 -8.18 -31.44 6.72
C TRP A 59 -9.56 -31.10 7.30
N GLY A 60 -10.07 -29.89 7.02
CA GLY A 60 -11.28 -29.37 7.64
C GLY A 60 -11.05 -29.00 9.11
N THR A 61 -12.04 -28.34 9.71
CA THR A 61 -11.97 -27.81 11.08
C THR A 61 -13.09 -28.34 11.95
N ASN A 62 -13.09 -27.98 13.24
CA ASN A 62 -14.18 -28.23 14.16
C ASN A 62 -15.40 -27.31 13.89
N ASN A 63 -15.25 -26.27 13.08
CA ASN A 63 -16.34 -25.36 12.71
C ASN A 63 -17.19 -26.01 11.61
N MET A 64 -18.20 -26.75 12.00
CA MET A 64 -19.15 -27.45 11.12
C MET A 64 -20.58 -27.30 11.64
N SER A 65 -21.57 -27.54 10.77
CA SER A 65 -22.96 -27.47 11.17
C SER A 65 -23.32 -28.62 12.15
N ASN A 66 -24.22 -28.35 13.06
CA ASN A 66 -24.70 -29.38 14.04
C ASN A 66 -25.32 -30.60 13.35
N THR A 67 -25.94 -30.39 12.17
CA THR A 67 -26.47 -31.50 11.36
C THR A 67 -25.33 -32.38 10.86
N SER A 68 -24.28 -31.82 10.27
CA SER A 68 -23.12 -32.61 9.82
C SER A 68 -22.44 -33.35 10.99
N ARG A 69 -22.37 -32.71 12.16
CA ARG A 69 -21.79 -33.34 13.38
C ARG A 69 -22.57 -34.55 13.87
N ARG A 70 -23.90 -34.55 13.73
CA ARG A 70 -24.79 -35.68 14.17
C ARG A 70 -24.89 -36.77 13.11
N THR A 71 -24.81 -36.46 11.84
CA THR A 71 -25.01 -37.42 10.74
C THR A 71 -23.74 -38.12 10.31
N HIS A 72 -22.57 -37.52 10.53
CA HIS A 72 -21.29 -38.07 10.10
C HIS A 72 -20.62 -38.88 11.23
N HIS A 73 -20.27 -40.13 10.94
CA HIS A 73 -19.50 -40.99 11.85
C HIS A 73 -18.00 -40.66 11.64
N PHE A 74 -17.44 -39.94 12.61
CA PHE A 74 -16.03 -39.55 12.57
C PHE A 74 -15.14 -40.72 13.02
N THR A 75 -14.11 -41.02 12.25
CA THR A 75 -13.03 -41.89 12.66
C THR A 75 -12.11 -41.15 13.64
N LEU A 76 -11.38 -41.88 14.50
CA LEU A 76 -10.41 -41.29 15.44
C LEU A 76 -9.34 -40.45 14.69
N GLU A 77 -8.90 -40.91 13.54
CA GLU A 77 -7.93 -40.21 12.69
C GLU A 77 -8.51 -38.91 12.17
N GLU A 78 -9.77 -38.90 11.77
CA GLU A 78 -10.46 -37.67 11.27
C GLU A 78 -10.63 -36.64 12.39
N ILE A 79 -11.00 -37.07 13.59
CA ILE A 79 -11.09 -36.21 14.78
C ILE A 79 -9.74 -35.56 15.05
N ARG A 80 -8.67 -36.35 15.08
CA ARG A 80 -7.30 -35.83 15.31
C ARG A 80 -6.84 -34.83 14.28
N ARG A 81 -7.08 -35.08 12.99
CA ARG A 81 -6.74 -34.14 11.91
C ARG A 81 -7.50 -32.83 12.06
N ARG A 82 -8.80 -32.87 12.34
CA ARG A 82 -9.64 -31.70 12.56
C ARG A 82 -9.22 -30.90 13.80
N GLU A 83 -8.83 -31.57 14.90
CA GLU A 83 -8.28 -30.90 16.08
C GLU A 83 -7.01 -30.13 15.75
N ILE A 84 -6.07 -30.76 15.04
CA ILE A 84 -4.80 -30.11 14.63
C ILE A 84 -5.09 -28.93 13.69
N ALA A 85 -5.96 -29.12 12.69
CA ALA A 85 -6.37 -28.06 11.78
C ALA A 85 -7.05 -26.90 12.53
N SER A 86 -7.83 -27.17 13.56
CA SER A 86 -8.47 -26.14 14.39
C SER A 86 -7.47 -25.34 15.23
N LYS A 87 -6.37 -25.95 15.69
CA LYS A 87 -5.23 -25.25 16.30
C LYS A 87 -4.54 -24.35 15.29
N PHE A 88 -4.43 -24.79 14.04
CA PHE A 88 -3.90 -23.95 12.96
C PHE A 88 -4.81 -22.77 12.63
N VAL A 89 -6.15 -22.91 12.74
CA VAL A 89 -7.07 -21.78 12.60
C VAL A 89 -6.79 -20.70 13.65
N LEU A 90 -6.58 -21.08 14.92
CA LEU A 90 -6.25 -20.11 15.97
C LEU A 90 -4.92 -19.39 15.66
N THR A 91 -3.93 -20.13 15.22
CA THR A 91 -2.63 -19.60 14.80
C THR A 91 -2.78 -18.67 13.57
N ASP A 92 -3.58 -19.07 12.55
CA ASP A 92 -3.88 -18.26 11.37
C ASP A 92 -4.52 -16.92 11.71
N ARG A 93 -5.40 -16.86 12.72
CA ARG A 93 -6.02 -15.60 13.18
C ARG A 93 -4.97 -14.60 13.67
N VAL A 94 -3.95 -15.07 14.41
CA VAL A 94 -2.84 -14.22 14.88
C VAL A 94 -2.04 -13.65 13.71
N PHE A 95 -1.62 -14.51 12.76
CA PHE A 95 -0.84 -14.07 11.60
C PHE A 95 -1.64 -13.18 10.65
N TYR A 96 -2.94 -13.46 10.49
CA TYR A 96 -3.83 -12.62 9.71
C TYR A 96 -3.96 -11.20 10.29
N THR A 97 -4.21 -11.10 11.59
CA THR A 97 -4.28 -9.82 12.28
C THR A 97 -2.94 -9.09 12.21
N SER A 98 -1.83 -9.79 12.47
CA SER A 98 -0.48 -9.22 12.36
C SER A 98 -0.18 -8.68 10.96
N TYR A 99 -0.57 -9.41 9.91
CA TYR A 99 -0.41 -8.96 8.53
C TYR A 99 -1.13 -7.63 8.28
N LEU A 100 -2.41 -7.51 8.69
CA LEU A 100 -3.20 -6.29 8.48
C LEU A 100 -2.58 -5.08 9.21
N TRP A 101 -2.18 -5.24 10.48
CA TRP A 101 -1.56 -4.16 11.25
C TRP A 101 -0.17 -3.76 10.72
N LEU A 102 0.63 -4.72 10.26
CA LEU A 102 1.90 -4.43 9.59
C LEU A 102 1.69 -3.64 8.29
N GLN A 103 0.69 -3.96 7.48
CA GLN A 103 0.36 -3.18 6.27
C GLN A 103 -0.08 -1.74 6.61
N LYS A 104 -0.80 -1.54 7.74
CA LYS A 104 -1.14 -0.20 8.23
C LYS A 104 0.10 0.60 8.66
N LEU A 105 1.07 -0.05 9.30
CA LEU A 105 2.34 0.58 9.66
C LEU A 105 3.18 0.92 8.42
N VAL A 106 3.15 0.08 7.39
CA VAL A 106 3.78 0.35 6.09
C VAL A 106 3.19 1.61 5.45
N LEU A 107 1.86 1.74 5.47
CA LEU A 107 1.16 2.91 4.92
C LEU A 107 1.41 4.17 5.77
N LEU A 108 1.42 4.04 7.09
CA LEU A 108 1.73 5.13 8.02
C LEU A 108 3.15 5.69 7.77
N ASP A 109 4.16 4.80 7.57
CA ASP A 109 5.53 5.22 7.23
C ASP A 109 5.60 5.93 5.88
N ALA A 110 4.79 5.51 4.89
CA ALA A 110 4.67 6.22 3.62
C ALA A 110 4.10 7.64 3.81
N TYR A 111 3.08 7.79 4.65
CA TYR A 111 2.48 9.10 4.97
C TYR A 111 3.39 9.99 5.82
N ARG A 112 4.23 9.42 6.69
CA ARG A 112 5.21 10.17 7.46
C ARG A 112 6.02 11.11 6.57
N ARG A 113 6.45 10.66 5.40
CA ARG A 113 7.22 11.46 4.44
C ARG A 113 6.44 12.65 3.88
N LEU A 114 5.13 12.51 3.79
CA LEU A 114 4.25 13.59 3.34
C LEU A 114 4.13 14.69 4.42
N ILE A 115 4.27 14.30 5.70
CA ILE A 115 4.04 15.15 6.89
C ILE A 115 5.35 15.75 7.44
N THR A 116 6.52 15.35 6.96
CA THR A 116 7.86 15.65 7.53
C THR A 116 8.13 17.13 7.81
N HIS A 117 7.34 18.05 7.29
CA HIS A 117 7.50 19.49 7.51
C HIS A 117 6.45 20.12 8.44
N LEU A 118 5.56 19.32 9.04
CA LEU A 118 4.54 19.83 9.96
C LEU A 118 5.04 19.77 11.42
N ARG A 119 4.74 20.84 12.17
CA ARG A 119 5.12 20.96 13.59
C ARG A 119 4.62 19.81 14.48
N TRP A 120 3.56 19.13 14.05
CA TRP A 120 2.88 18.05 14.81
C TRP A 120 3.25 16.63 14.34
N GLU A 121 4.20 16.49 13.41
CA GLU A 121 4.58 15.17 12.84
C GLU A 121 4.80 14.11 13.90
N LYS A 122 5.69 14.41 14.88
CA LYS A 122 6.08 13.44 15.93
C LYS A 122 4.89 13.02 16.80
N ALA A 123 4.08 13.98 17.25
CA ALA A 123 2.92 13.71 18.09
C ALA A 123 1.89 12.86 17.34
N THR A 124 1.60 13.18 16.09
CA THR A 124 0.67 12.43 15.24
C THR A 124 1.18 11.00 15.04
N MET A 125 2.45 10.81 14.68
CA MET A 125 3.00 9.48 14.45
C MET A 125 2.95 8.62 15.72
N ILE A 126 3.34 9.16 16.88
CA ILE A 126 3.30 8.45 18.17
C ILE A 126 1.85 8.06 18.51
N SER A 127 0.88 8.97 18.29
CA SER A 127 -0.54 8.69 18.55
C SER A 127 -1.08 7.57 17.67
N TYR A 128 -0.78 7.59 16.37
CA TYR A 128 -1.22 6.53 15.46
C TYR A 128 -0.60 5.17 15.79
N VAL A 129 0.72 5.12 16.05
CA VAL A 129 1.40 3.88 16.47
C VAL A 129 0.81 3.37 17.79
N GLY A 130 0.56 4.24 18.75
CA GLY A 130 -0.07 3.89 20.03
C GLY A 130 -1.47 3.29 19.84
N ILE A 131 -2.31 3.92 19.01
CA ILE A 131 -3.66 3.40 18.69
C ILE A 131 -3.57 2.05 17.98
N PHE A 132 -2.66 1.90 17.01
CA PHE A 132 -2.47 0.62 16.32
C PHE A 132 -1.99 -0.48 17.26
N ALA A 133 -1.05 -0.18 18.16
CA ALA A 133 -0.59 -1.15 19.16
C ALA A 133 -1.72 -1.55 20.11
N THR A 134 -2.48 -0.58 20.63
CA THR A 134 -3.59 -0.85 21.56
C THR A 134 -4.69 -1.67 20.89
N THR A 135 -5.12 -1.30 19.70
CA THR A 135 -6.16 -2.04 18.95
C THR A 135 -5.68 -3.45 18.57
N TYR A 136 -4.42 -3.62 18.17
CA TYR A 136 -3.82 -4.92 17.91
C TYR A 136 -3.85 -5.81 19.16
N ILE A 137 -3.35 -5.31 20.28
CA ILE A 137 -3.32 -6.06 21.56
C ILE A 137 -4.73 -6.45 21.97
N THR A 138 -5.70 -5.53 21.86
CA THR A 138 -7.11 -5.84 22.20
C THR A 138 -7.66 -6.98 21.33
N VAL A 139 -7.44 -6.97 20.01
CA VAL A 139 -7.87 -8.06 19.12
C VAL A 139 -7.20 -9.38 19.51
N GLN A 140 -5.91 -9.36 19.87
CA GLN A 140 -5.22 -10.59 20.30
C GLN A 140 -5.78 -11.12 21.62
N ILE A 141 -6.06 -10.26 22.60
CA ILE A 141 -6.69 -10.67 23.86
C ILE A 141 -8.02 -11.32 23.56
N VAL A 142 -8.90 -10.72 22.77
CA VAL A 142 -10.20 -11.29 22.40
C VAL A 142 -10.03 -12.62 21.67
N THR A 143 -9.04 -12.73 20.78
CA THR A 143 -8.75 -13.98 20.05
C THR A 143 -8.48 -15.16 20.97
N PHE A 144 -7.84 -14.94 22.12
CA PHE A 144 -7.48 -15.99 23.05
C PHE A 144 -8.47 -16.17 24.22
N THR A 145 -9.38 -15.22 24.46
CA THR A 145 -10.30 -15.25 25.61
C THR A 145 -11.74 -15.58 25.25
N GLU A 146 -12.09 -15.69 23.95
CA GLU A 146 -13.47 -15.93 23.51
C GLU A 146 -14.02 -17.30 23.95
N CYS A 147 -13.16 -18.34 23.98
CA CYS A 147 -13.58 -19.67 24.43
C CYS A 147 -13.10 -19.96 25.85
N ASN A 148 -14.04 -20.33 26.73
CA ASN A 148 -13.76 -20.81 28.08
C ASN A 148 -14.57 -22.09 28.33
N PRO A 149 -13.93 -23.24 28.60
CA PRO A 149 -12.48 -23.49 28.69
C PRO A 149 -11.75 -23.42 27.32
N PHE A 150 -10.44 -23.16 27.35
CA PHE A 150 -9.62 -22.91 26.17
C PHE A 150 -9.57 -24.08 25.17
N ASN A 151 -9.74 -25.34 25.63
CA ASN A 151 -9.76 -26.52 24.76
C ASN A 151 -10.93 -26.52 23.76
N HIS A 152 -12.00 -25.76 24.00
CA HIS A 152 -13.12 -25.61 23.06
C HIS A 152 -12.72 -25.05 21.71
N TYR A 153 -11.58 -24.34 21.60
CA TYR A 153 -11.08 -23.83 20.31
C TYR A 153 -10.80 -24.94 19.29
N TRP A 154 -10.40 -26.12 19.73
CA TRP A 154 -10.05 -27.24 18.84
C TRP A 154 -10.86 -28.53 19.08
N MET A 155 -11.70 -28.57 20.11
CA MET A 155 -12.54 -29.72 20.41
C MET A 155 -13.49 -30.01 19.23
N VAL A 156 -13.53 -31.29 18.79
CA VAL A 156 -14.42 -31.73 17.71
C VAL A 156 -15.65 -32.41 18.30
N LEU A 157 -15.48 -33.30 19.28
CA LEU A 157 -16.52 -33.99 20.00
C LEU A 157 -16.20 -33.99 21.51
N PRO A 158 -17.19 -33.68 22.40
CA PRO A 158 -18.56 -33.23 22.12
C PRO A 158 -18.62 -31.83 21.47
N ASP A 159 -19.83 -31.29 21.21
CA ASP A 159 -19.99 -29.98 20.59
C ASP A 159 -19.35 -28.87 21.44
N PRO A 160 -18.37 -28.11 20.91
CA PRO A 160 -17.69 -27.03 21.64
C PRO A 160 -18.55 -25.76 21.79
N GLY A 161 -19.77 -25.73 21.21
CA GLY A 161 -20.64 -24.56 21.22
C GLY A 161 -20.25 -23.50 20.17
N THR A 162 -20.83 -22.31 20.34
CA THR A 162 -20.68 -21.20 19.35
C THR A 162 -19.34 -20.49 19.40
N CYS A 163 -18.57 -20.61 20.49
CA CYS A 163 -17.31 -19.91 20.64
C CYS A 163 -16.27 -20.33 19.61
N CYS A 164 -16.28 -21.60 19.12
CA CYS A 164 -15.37 -22.06 18.07
C CYS A 164 -15.57 -21.31 16.73
N GLN A 165 -16.75 -20.70 16.53
CA GLN A 165 -17.04 -19.87 15.35
C GLN A 165 -16.33 -18.52 15.39
N ALA A 166 -15.81 -18.10 16.54
CA ALA A 166 -15.09 -16.85 16.76
C ALA A 166 -15.86 -15.59 16.28
N GLN A 167 -17.15 -15.51 16.59
CA GLN A 167 -18.01 -14.40 16.18
C GLN A 167 -17.59 -13.08 16.83
N LEU A 168 -17.31 -13.11 18.14
CA LEU A 168 -16.86 -11.92 18.87
C LEU A 168 -15.54 -11.39 18.32
N GLN A 169 -14.57 -12.29 18.14
CA GLN A 169 -13.26 -11.93 17.56
C GLN A 169 -13.39 -11.30 16.16
N LEU A 170 -14.26 -11.85 15.30
CA LEU A 170 -14.48 -11.32 13.96
C LEU A 170 -15.12 -9.93 13.98
N ILE A 171 -16.07 -9.68 14.89
CA ILE A 171 -16.71 -8.37 15.04
C ILE A 171 -15.68 -7.35 15.55
N VAL A 172 -14.97 -7.66 16.63
CA VAL A 172 -13.98 -6.76 17.24
C VAL A 172 -12.86 -6.44 16.23
N LEU A 173 -12.33 -7.46 15.55
CA LEU A 173 -11.35 -7.29 14.49
C LEU A 173 -11.88 -6.37 13.37
N GLY A 174 -13.11 -6.63 12.88
CA GLY A 174 -13.71 -5.84 11.80
C GLY A 174 -13.93 -4.38 12.19
N VAL A 175 -14.45 -4.12 13.40
CA VAL A 175 -14.66 -2.76 13.91
C VAL A 175 -13.34 -1.99 14.02
N PHE A 176 -12.31 -2.56 14.66
CA PHE A 176 -11.02 -1.90 14.76
C PHE A 176 -10.30 -1.76 13.42
N ASN A 177 -10.48 -2.73 12.50
CA ASN A 177 -9.95 -2.60 11.16
C ASN A 177 -10.54 -1.40 10.43
N VAL A 178 -11.87 -1.23 10.46
CA VAL A 178 -12.58 -0.09 9.85
C VAL A 178 -12.16 1.24 10.50
N ILE A 179 -12.15 1.32 11.83
CA ILE A 179 -11.77 2.55 12.55
C ILE A 179 -10.35 2.97 12.19
N THR A 180 -9.40 2.05 12.22
CA THR A 180 -7.99 2.35 11.90
C THR A 180 -7.77 2.67 10.43
N ASP A 181 -8.55 2.10 9.50
CA ASP A 181 -8.52 2.44 8.09
C ASP A 181 -9.08 3.85 7.85
N LEU A 182 -10.19 4.22 8.48
CA LEU A 182 -10.75 5.57 8.42
C LEU A 182 -9.78 6.62 8.98
N MET A 183 -9.08 6.30 10.07
CA MET A 183 -8.03 7.17 10.61
C MET A 183 -6.89 7.37 9.61
N LEU A 184 -6.42 6.30 8.95
CA LEU A 184 -5.38 6.41 7.92
C LEU A 184 -5.85 7.23 6.71
N ILE A 185 -7.11 7.09 6.32
CA ILE A 185 -7.73 7.90 5.27
C ILE A 185 -7.79 9.38 5.69
N ALA A 186 -8.12 9.68 6.93
CA ALA A 186 -8.24 11.05 7.43
C ALA A 186 -6.88 11.78 7.55
N LEU A 187 -5.78 11.06 7.75
CA LEU A 187 -4.45 11.62 8.00
C LEU A 187 -3.94 12.57 6.89
N PRO A 188 -4.03 12.26 5.60
CA PRO A 188 -3.58 13.14 4.53
C PRO A 188 -4.52 14.30 4.20
N ILE A 189 -5.79 14.31 4.69
CA ILE A 189 -6.78 15.35 4.36
C ILE A 189 -6.32 16.77 4.72
N PRO A 190 -5.83 17.05 5.96
CA PRO A 190 -5.40 18.40 6.32
C PRO A 190 -4.29 18.93 5.41
N ILE A 191 -3.39 18.05 4.97
CA ILE A 191 -2.26 18.41 4.11
C ILE A 191 -2.74 18.81 2.72
N LEU A 192 -3.72 18.08 2.17
CA LEU A 192 -4.33 18.38 0.88
C LEU A 192 -5.01 19.74 0.84
N VAL A 193 -5.66 20.12 1.94
CA VAL A 193 -6.40 21.39 2.03
C VAL A 193 -5.44 22.56 2.22
N LEU A 194 -4.38 22.39 3.04
CA LEU A 194 -3.46 23.46 3.43
C LEU A 194 -2.34 23.73 2.39
N VAL A 195 -1.92 22.73 1.62
CA VAL A 195 -0.78 22.86 0.69
C VAL A 195 -1.27 22.88 -0.76
N LYS A 196 -0.88 23.92 -1.50
CA LYS A 196 -1.10 23.99 -2.96
C LYS A 196 -0.21 22.96 -3.66
N ARG A 197 -0.70 21.74 -3.82
CA ARG A 197 -0.02 20.63 -4.49
C ARG A 197 -0.40 20.56 -5.97
N SER A 198 0.46 19.93 -6.76
CA SER A 198 0.21 19.70 -8.20
C SER A 198 -1.04 18.83 -8.40
N THR A 199 -1.70 18.97 -9.55
CA THR A 199 -2.90 18.19 -9.90
C THR A 199 -2.62 16.68 -9.87
N VAL A 200 -1.42 16.27 -10.23
CA VAL A 200 -0.99 14.86 -10.23
C VAL A 200 -0.94 14.29 -8.82
N GLU A 201 -0.38 15.02 -7.85
CA GLU A 201 -0.35 14.60 -6.44
C GLU A 201 -1.77 14.50 -5.84
N LYS A 202 -2.68 15.39 -6.25
CA LYS A 202 -4.10 15.34 -5.83
C LYS A 202 -4.81 14.09 -6.37
N ILE A 203 -4.57 13.73 -7.64
CA ILE A 203 -5.14 12.52 -8.25
C ILE A 203 -4.63 11.27 -7.56
N GLN A 204 -3.32 11.21 -7.26
CA GLN A 204 -2.74 10.10 -6.51
C GLN A 204 -3.42 9.86 -5.18
N LEU A 205 -3.59 10.95 -4.43
CA LEU A 205 -4.16 10.88 -3.11
C LEU A 205 -5.66 10.54 -3.18
N ALA A 206 -6.38 11.06 -4.19
CA ALA A 206 -7.76 10.68 -4.46
C ALA A 206 -7.89 9.18 -4.80
N ALA A 207 -6.95 8.62 -5.56
CA ALA A 207 -6.91 7.19 -5.85
C ALA A 207 -6.67 6.34 -4.58
N LEU A 208 -5.75 6.77 -3.71
CA LEU A 208 -5.52 6.12 -2.41
C LEU A 208 -6.76 6.18 -1.51
N PHE A 209 -7.48 7.32 -1.50
CA PHE A 209 -8.76 7.46 -0.82
C PHE A 209 -9.80 6.48 -1.34
N ALA A 210 -9.95 6.40 -2.67
CA ALA A 210 -10.93 5.51 -3.29
C ALA A 210 -10.65 4.05 -2.95
N VAL A 211 -9.39 3.61 -2.99
CA VAL A 211 -9.00 2.23 -2.63
C VAL A 211 -9.16 1.98 -1.13
N GLY A 212 -8.78 2.94 -0.25
CA GLY A 212 -9.00 2.84 1.19
C GLY A 212 -10.49 2.75 1.54
N PHE A 213 -11.32 3.57 0.93
CA PHE A 213 -12.78 3.52 1.09
C PHE A 213 -13.35 2.18 0.59
N PHE A 214 -12.88 1.66 -0.53
CA PHE A 214 -13.28 0.34 -1.04
C PHE A 214 -13.00 -0.77 -0.02
N ILE A 215 -11.85 -0.76 0.66
CA ILE A 215 -11.54 -1.75 1.71
C ILE A 215 -12.54 -1.66 2.86
N VAL A 216 -12.87 -0.45 3.31
CA VAL A 216 -13.86 -0.24 4.38
C VAL A 216 -15.22 -0.84 3.97
N VAL A 217 -15.68 -0.59 2.74
CA VAL A 217 -16.93 -1.15 2.21
C VAL A 217 -16.87 -2.69 2.18
N VAL A 218 -15.77 -3.27 1.69
CA VAL A 218 -15.58 -4.73 1.66
C VAL A 218 -15.59 -5.33 3.07
N THR A 219 -14.93 -4.69 4.03
CA THR A 219 -14.89 -5.15 5.42
C THR A 219 -16.29 -5.10 6.07
N ILE A 220 -17.04 -4.02 5.85
CA ILE A 220 -18.42 -3.88 6.36
C ILE A 220 -19.35 -4.93 5.72
N ALA A 221 -19.27 -5.14 4.40
CA ALA A 221 -20.08 -6.14 3.70
C ALA A 221 -19.78 -7.57 4.16
N ARG A 222 -18.54 -7.85 4.57
CA ARG A 222 -18.09 -9.15 5.09
C ARG A 222 -18.72 -9.51 6.45
N LEU A 223 -18.93 -8.53 7.34
CA LEU A 223 -19.43 -8.77 8.69
C LEU A 223 -20.77 -9.57 8.72
N PRO A 224 -21.85 -9.15 8.04
CA PRO A 224 -23.10 -9.88 8.04
C PRO A 224 -23.01 -11.25 7.32
N GLN A 225 -22.15 -11.38 6.30
CA GLN A 225 -21.96 -12.65 5.60
C GLN A 225 -21.24 -13.68 6.47
N ASN A 226 -20.25 -13.26 7.25
CA ASN A 226 -19.60 -14.13 8.22
C ASN A 226 -20.54 -14.55 9.36
N ALA A 227 -21.48 -13.70 9.74
CA ALA A 227 -22.49 -14.04 10.74
C ALA A 227 -23.53 -15.06 10.22
N LYS A 228 -23.96 -14.92 8.96
CA LYS A 228 -24.94 -15.87 8.34
C LYS A 228 -24.32 -17.23 8.01
N ASN A 229 -23.08 -17.24 7.50
CA ASN A 229 -22.37 -18.43 7.04
C ASN A 229 -21.23 -18.82 8.01
N SER A 230 -21.51 -18.75 9.31
CA SER A 230 -20.50 -18.95 10.36
C SER A 230 -19.83 -20.33 10.32
N THR A 231 -20.48 -21.33 9.75
CA THR A 231 -19.98 -22.71 9.62
C THR A 231 -19.21 -22.97 8.32
N GLU A 232 -19.18 -22.03 7.38
CA GLU A 232 -18.49 -22.21 6.10
C GLU A 232 -17.09 -21.60 6.09
N GLN A 233 -16.10 -22.40 6.48
CA GLN A 233 -14.69 -21.97 6.49
C GLN A 233 -14.18 -21.55 5.11
N VAL A 234 -14.71 -22.14 4.04
CA VAL A 234 -14.34 -21.85 2.65
C VAL A 234 -14.63 -20.40 2.29
N ASN A 235 -15.85 -19.92 2.57
CA ASN A 235 -16.26 -18.54 2.31
C ASN A 235 -15.44 -17.54 3.15
N ARG A 236 -15.20 -17.85 4.42
CA ARG A 236 -14.37 -17.02 5.31
C ARG A 236 -12.95 -16.87 4.77
N THR A 237 -12.35 -17.93 4.27
CA THR A 237 -11.01 -17.92 3.69
C THR A 237 -10.94 -17.07 2.41
N ALA A 238 -11.94 -17.17 1.51
CA ALA A 238 -12.00 -16.36 0.31
C ALA A 238 -12.03 -14.86 0.63
N TRP A 239 -12.93 -14.44 1.55
CA TRP A 239 -13.03 -13.05 1.96
C TRP A 239 -11.77 -12.52 2.63
N THR A 240 -11.12 -13.30 3.50
CA THR A 240 -9.86 -12.90 4.13
C THR A 240 -8.72 -12.75 3.13
N SER A 241 -8.71 -13.56 2.07
CA SER A 241 -7.69 -13.47 1.00
C SER A 241 -7.86 -12.22 0.14
N ILE A 242 -9.11 -11.83 -0.16
CA ILE A 242 -9.42 -10.56 -0.85
C ILE A 242 -8.96 -9.36 0.00
N GLU A 243 -9.26 -9.36 1.31
CA GLU A 243 -8.87 -8.30 2.22
C GLU A 243 -7.34 -8.18 2.35
N LEU A 244 -6.63 -9.31 2.40
CA LEU A 244 -5.18 -9.37 2.42
C LEU A 244 -4.57 -8.74 1.15
N LEU A 245 -5.09 -9.05 -0.02
CA LEU A 245 -4.65 -8.46 -1.28
C LEU A 245 -4.96 -6.96 -1.33
N ALA A 246 -6.17 -6.55 -0.92
CA ALA A 246 -6.56 -5.15 -0.89
C ALA A 246 -5.64 -4.33 0.04
N ALA A 247 -5.32 -4.85 1.24
CA ALA A 247 -4.36 -4.23 2.16
C ALA A 247 -2.96 -4.11 1.54
N ALA A 248 -2.49 -5.15 0.80
CA ALA A 248 -1.22 -5.08 0.09
C ALA A 248 -1.21 -3.99 -0.99
N ILE A 249 -2.28 -3.88 -1.79
CA ILE A 249 -2.39 -2.86 -2.83
C ILE A 249 -2.30 -1.46 -2.20
N VAL A 250 -3.12 -1.17 -1.18
CA VAL A 250 -3.15 0.15 -0.54
C VAL A 250 -1.82 0.51 0.09
N ALA A 251 -1.21 -0.40 0.84
CA ALA A 251 0.04 -0.13 1.56
C ALA A 251 1.23 0.08 0.62
N ASN A 252 1.23 -0.57 -0.56
CA ASN A 252 2.34 -0.50 -1.50
C ASN A 252 2.13 0.55 -2.61
N ALA A 253 0.89 0.94 -2.92
CA ALA A 253 0.55 1.89 -3.98
C ALA A 253 1.33 3.21 -3.91
N PRO A 254 1.45 3.94 -2.77
CA PRO A 254 2.16 5.21 -2.71
C PRO A 254 3.63 5.09 -3.12
N VAL A 255 4.25 4.01 -2.68
CA VAL A 255 5.67 3.75 -2.95
C VAL A 255 5.90 3.35 -4.40
N LEU A 256 5.09 2.42 -4.92
CA LEU A 256 5.19 1.95 -6.31
C LEU A 256 4.96 3.11 -7.28
N TYR A 257 3.95 3.94 -7.04
CA TYR A 257 3.67 5.09 -7.89
C TYR A 257 4.82 6.11 -7.86
N GLY A 258 5.29 6.54 -6.69
CA GLY A 258 6.40 7.50 -6.58
C GLY A 258 7.69 6.97 -7.23
N LEU A 259 7.88 5.65 -7.21
CA LEU A 259 9.01 5.02 -7.88
C LEU A 259 8.88 5.01 -9.41
N LEU A 260 7.68 4.83 -9.94
CA LEU A 260 7.41 4.85 -11.39
C LEU A 260 7.51 6.25 -11.96
N GLU A 261 6.98 7.25 -11.25
CA GLU A 261 7.03 8.66 -11.67
C GLU A 261 8.47 9.18 -11.73
N GLY A 262 9.29 8.92 -10.73
CA GLY A 262 10.70 9.30 -10.74
C GLY A 262 11.51 8.63 -11.88
N ARG A 263 11.10 7.46 -12.37
CA ARG A 263 11.68 6.87 -13.60
C ARG A 263 11.25 7.64 -14.84
N ARG A 264 9.98 8.01 -14.92
CA ARG A 264 9.42 8.74 -16.06
C ARG A 264 10.05 10.12 -16.22
N GLU A 265 10.27 10.84 -15.10
CA GLU A 265 10.95 12.14 -15.12
C GLU A 265 12.41 12.02 -15.52
N ARG A 266 13.15 11.04 -14.98
CA ARG A 266 14.55 10.79 -15.39
C ARG A 266 14.65 10.45 -16.87
N SER A 267 13.73 9.67 -17.42
CA SER A 267 13.68 9.35 -18.85
C SER A 267 13.41 10.59 -19.71
N LYS A 268 12.47 11.46 -19.30
CA LYS A 268 12.19 12.71 -19.98
C LYS A 268 13.40 13.65 -19.97
N ASN A 269 14.07 13.79 -18.83
CA ASN A 269 15.23 14.64 -18.69
C ASN A 269 16.44 14.11 -19.50
N ALA A 270 16.62 12.79 -19.58
CA ALA A 270 17.64 12.16 -20.41
C ALA A 270 17.38 12.39 -21.91
N LEU A 271 16.12 12.28 -22.37
CA LEU A 271 15.76 12.60 -23.76
C LEU A 271 15.96 14.09 -24.10
N SER A 272 15.54 14.97 -23.18
CA SER A 272 15.71 16.43 -23.34
C SER A 272 17.19 16.84 -23.37
N GLY A 273 18.01 16.26 -22.47
CA GLY A 273 19.45 16.46 -22.43
C GLY A 273 20.17 15.95 -23.69
N ALA A 274 19.78 14.80 -24.20
CA ALA A 274 20.32 14.23 -25.45
C ALA A 274 19.95 15.09 -26.69
N GLY A 275 18.74 15.65 -26.70
CA GLY A 275 18.30 16.59 -27.73
C GLY A 275 19.12 17.91 -27.71
N SER A 276 19.34 18.44 -26.52
CA SER A 276 20.14 19.68 -26.34
C SER A 276 21.62 19.49 -26.71
N ALA A 277 22.20 18.33 -26.34
CA ALA A 277 23.60 18.01 -26.71
C ALA A 277 23.79 17.80 -28.21
N LYS A 278 22.83 17.19 -28.90
CA LYS A 278 22.86 17.08 -30.37
C LYS A 278 22.72 18.41 -31.04
N LEU A 279 21.87 19.32 -30.55
CA LEU A 279 21.69 20.66 -31.09
C LEU A 279 22.96 21.52 -30.92
N SER A 280 23.64 21.43 -29.76
CA SER A 280 24.90 22.13 -29.54
C SER A 280 26.03 21.59 -30.41
N GLN A 281 26.09 20.29 -30.68
CA GLN A 281 27.06 19.68 -31.60
C GLN A 281 26.82 20.12 -33.08
N VAL A 282 25.56 20.26 -33.49
CA VAL A 282 25.21 20.74 -34.82
C VAL A 282 25.55 22.22 -34.97
N LEU A 283 25.36 23.05 -33.95
CA LEU A 283 25.71 24.46 -33.95
C LEU A 283 27.23 24.70 -33.86
N GLN A 284 28.02 23.80 -33.28
CA GLN A 284 29.49 23.88 -33.25
C GLN A 284 30.16 23.37 -34.54
N ARG A 285 29.47 22.59 -35.37
CA ARG A 285 29.89 22.32 -36.74
C ARG A 285 29.51 23.53 -37.60
N GLY A 286 30.36 24.57 -37.58
CA GLY A 286 30.27 25.67 -38.51
C GLY A 286 30.31 25.15 -39.96
N PRO A 287 29.92 25.99 -40.95
CA PRO A 287 29.92 25.59 -42.34
C PRO A 287 31.34 25.12 -42.73
N SER A 288 31.45 23.85 -43.11
CA SER A 288 32.67 23.36 -43.75
C SER A 288 32.85 24.15 -45.04
N ASN A 289 33.93 24.92 -45.12
CA ASN A 289 34.38 25.51 -46.37
C ASN A 289 34.84 24.39 -47.30
N ASP A 290 33.93 23.76 -48.01
CA ASP A 290 34.25 22.97 -49.18
C ASP A 290 34.23 23.86 -50.42
N PRO A 291 35.33 23.93 -51.19
CA PRO A 291 35.47 24.87 -52.32
C PRO A 291 34.74 24.45 -53.59
N GLU A 292 33.82 23.46 -53.52
CA GLU A 292 33.24 22.84 -54.74
C GLU A 292 31.76 23.19 -55.01
N SER A 293 31.18 24.21 -54.35
CA SER A 293 29.78 24.60 -54.57
C SER A 293 29.60 25.95 -55.33
N GLU A 294 30.62 26.46 -56.02
CA GLU A 294 30.54 27.76 -56.75
C GLU A 294 30.05 27.65 -58.21
N LEU A 295 29.49 26.52 -58.63
CA LEU A 295 29.13 26.33 -60.07
C LEU A 295 27.64 26.06 -60.34
N LEU A 296 26.75 26.48 -59.47
CA LEU A 296 25.28 26.39 -59.72
C LEU A 296 24.50 27.60 -59.14
N GLN A 297 24.99 28.84 -59.32
CA GLN A 297 24.15 30.02 -59.17
C GLN A 297 23.93 30.69 -60.55
N GLY A 298 22.93 30.20 -61.22
CA GLY A 298 22.39 30.83 -62.40
C GLY A 298 20.91 30.55 -62.54
N THR A 299 20.12 31.65 -62.45
CA THR A 299 18.75 31.80 -62.87
C THR A 299 17.67 31.19 -61.96
N ARG A 300 16.96 32.01 -61.23
CA ARG A 300 15.56 32.38 -61.53
C ARG A 300 14.93 33.39 -60.60
N HIS A 301 14.39 34.41 -61.28
CA HIS A 301 13.49 35.47 -60.88
C HIS A 301 12.38 35.15 -59.83
N SER A 302 12.17 36.18 -58.99
CA SER A 302 10.90 36.86 -58.69
C SER A 302 9.67 36.03 -58.34
N LYS A 303 9.15 36.17 -57.09
CA LYS A 303 7.82 36.75 -56.86
C LYS A 303 7.55 37.01 -55.35
N ARG A 304 6.98 38.21 -55.15
CA ARG A 304 6.39 38.79 -53.94
C ARG A 304 5.44 37.84 -53.21
N GLY A 305 5.39 38.01 -51.86
CA GLY A 305 4.30 37.51 -51.04
C GLY A 305 4.53 37.79 -49.55
N SER A 306 3.90 38.85 -49.05
CA SER A 306 3.84 39.26 -47.65
C SER A 306 3.17 38.22 -46.74
N ALA A 307 3.62 38.08 -45.51
CA ALA A 307 2.76 38.22 -44.33
C ALA A 307 3.42 37.70 -43.05
N PHE A 308 3.41 38.55 -42.06
CA PHE A 308 3.25 38.31 -40.62
C PHE A 308 4.01 37.16 -39.93
N GLY A 309 5.06 37.54 -39.17
CA GLY A 309 5.60 36.73 -38.07
C GLY A 309 5.48 37.47 -36.74
N PRO A 310 5.17 36.84 -35.65
CA PRO A 310 5.14 37.51 -34.35
C PRO A 310 6.53 37.62 -33.73
N LYS A 311 6.84 38.83 -33.27
CA LYS A 311 8.01 39.24 -32.51
C LYS A 311 8.04 38.52 -31.16
N ILE A 312 9.10 37.77 -30.87
CA ILE A 312 9.48 37.37 -29.52
C ILE A 312 10.47 38.38 -28.99
N SER A 313 10.03 39.16 -28.01
CA SER A 313 10.84 40.15 -27.29
C SER A 313 11.68 39.44 -26.23
N CYS A 314 13.00 39.41 -26.44
CA CYS A 314 13.96 39.15 -25.37
C CYS A 314 14.08 40.43 -24.53
N ARG A 315 13.70 40.38 -23.29
CA ARG A 315 13.96 41.42 -22.30
C ARG A 315 15.09 40.96 -21.37
N ASN A 316 16.26 41.53 -21.59
CA ASN A 316 17.40 41.51 -20.68
C ASN A 316 17.01 42.07 -19.30
N TYR A 317 17.42 41.41 -18.23
CA TYR A 317 17.68 42.04 -16.95
C TYR A 317 19.13 41.76 -16.56
N LEU A 318 19.98 42.72 -16.84
CA LEU A 318 21.27 42.96 -16.21
C LEU A 318 21.12 44.24 -15.35
N GLY A 319 21.70 44.23 -14.17
CA GLY A 319 21.87 45.38 -13.30
C GLY A 319 22.14 44.82 -11.87
N ILE A 320 23.32 44.55 -11.42
CA ILE A 320 24.53 45.33 -11.11
C ILE A 320 24.30 46.28 -9.91
N ASP A 321 25.09 46.03 -8.87
CA ASP A 321 25.67 46.90 -7.85
C ASP A 321 24.71 47.53 -6.82
N GLY A 322 25.05 47.63 -5.57
CA GLY A 322 26.24 47.71 -4.78
C GLY A 322 25.88 48.15 -3.36
N GLU A 323 26.74 47.79 -2.50
CA GLU A 323 27.22 48.51 -1.31
C GLU A 323 26.30 49.03 -0.21
N SER A 324 26.81 48.78 0.93
CA SER A 324 26.82 49.53 2.20
C SER A 324 25.91 49.00 3.31
N SER A 325 26.49 48.27 4.26
CA SER A 325 27.23 48.83 5.41
C SER A 325 26.36 49.33 6.58
N GLN A 326 26.58 48.68 7.67
CA GLN A 326 26.60 49.21 9.06
C GLN A 326 25.31 49.36 9.88
N SER A 327 25.36 48.55 10.93
CA SER A 327 25.13 48.97 12.31
C SER A 327 23.67 49.25 12.75
N LEU A 328 23.24 48.50 13.70
CA LEU A 328 22.94 48.98 15.06
C LEU A 328 22.54 47.84 15.96
N THR A 329 23.43 47.56 16.89
CA THR A 329 23.24 46.91 18.19
C THR A 329 22.34 47.73 19.10
N ARG A 330 21.76 47.05 20.07
CA ARG A 330 21.12 47.47 21.35
C ARG A 330 19.61 47.50 21.31
N SER A 331 18.98 46.85 22.20
CA SER A 331 18.92 46.82 23.63
C SER A 331 17.51 46.49 24.06
N LEU A 332 17.47 45.73 25.08
CA LEU A 332 16.79 45.69 26.39
C LEU A 332 15.52 44.81 26.33
N GLU A 333 15.61 43.71 27.10
CA GLU A 333 15.20 43.59 28.50
C GLU A 333 13.87 44.30 28.80
N ASN A 334 12.81 43.45 28.82
CA ASN A 334 12.01 43.23 30.08
C ASN A 334 11.17 41.98 29.88
#